data_ea7623323b784ffc43bb25ee308af9c4
#
_entry.id   ea7623323b784ffc43bb25ee308af9c4
#
_cell.length_a   1.000
_cell.length_b   1.000
_cell.length_c   1.000
_cell.angle_alpha   90.00
_cell.angle_beta   90.00
_cell.angle_gamma   90.00
#
_symmetry.space_group_name_H-M   'P 1'
#
loop_
_entity.id
_entity.type
_entity.pdbx_description
1 polymer ?
#
loop_
_entity_poly.entity_id
_entity_poly.type
_entity_poly.pdbx_seq_one_letter_code
_entity_poly.pdbx_strand_id
1 'polypeptide(L)'
;MPSTLQVLSLASPSAGSRRIRFAGTQLAPFCQHDNIHCRLVFPSAQDAQGSSASSTRVYTVRSFDADAQWLEIDFLLHADAGPGACWAQQAQVGDRVEILKPGGRTARMADWMVLAGDDSALPALARIAEQLPASTRGHVVCEIADPQDVIDIRLPAGMQWHWLYRAGAAAGSGEQLQQAVQALDWSDAQATEGASRFLWVGAEFATAQALRAWAVDSLGLGKQEQLIVAYWRRGMSENELRAPKPELEKA
;
A
#
# COMPACT_ATOMS: atom_id res chain seq x y z
N MET A 1 -1.87 -5.17 23.55
CA MET A 1 -1.01 -6.36 23.48
C MET A 1 -0.98 -6.82 22.04
N PRO A 2 0.07 -7.44 21.54
CA PRO A 2 0.04 -8.07 20.23
C PRO A 2 -1.01 -9.17 20.20
N SER A 3 -1.69 -9.33 19.08
CA SER A 3 -2.61 -10.44 18.82
C SER A 3 -1.93 -11.43 17.89
N THR A 4 -2.28 -12.71 17.98
CA THR A 4 -1.73 -13.74 17.10
C THR A 4 -2.69 -14.00 15.96
N LEU A 5 -2.19 -14.00 14.74
CA LEU A 5 -2.87 -14.44 13.53
C LEU A 5 -2.44 -15.86 13.18
N GLN A 6 -3.37 -16.67 12.70
CA GLN A 6 -3.11 -18.01 12.16
C GLN A 6 -3.48 -18.06 10.69
N VAL A 7 -2.60 -18.62 9.86
CA VAL A 7 -2.83 -18.80 8.42
C VAL A 7 -3.98 -19.80 8.21
N LEU A 8 -5.01 -19.35 7.50
CA LEU A 8 -6.16 -20.17 7.10
C LEU A 8 -6.03 -20.71 5.67
N SER A 9 -5.59 -19.86 4.76
CA SER A 9 -5.44 -20.21 3.35
C SER A 9 -4.44 -19.33 2.65
N LEU A 10 -3.97 -19.78 1.51
CA LEU A 10 -2.95 -19.18 0.67
C LEU A 10 -3.45 -19.12 -0.76
N ALA A 11 -3.21 -18.00 -1.45
CA ALA A 11 -3.51 -17.82 -2.85
C ALA A 11 -2.40 -16.99 -3.51
N SER A 12 -2.33 -17.01 -4.83
CA SER A 12 -1.43 -16.18 -5.62
C SER A 12 -2.27 -15.34 -6.58
N PRO A 13 -2.67 -14.11 -6.19
CA PRO A 13 -3.47 -13.25 -7.06
C PRO A 13 -2.73 -12.87 -8.33
N SER A 14 -1.40 -12.82 -8.30
CA SER A 14 -0.52 -12.61 -9.45
C SER A 14 0.77 -13.42 -9.31
N ALA A 15 1.61 -13.40 -10.34
CA ALA A 15 2.91 -14.07 -10.31
C ALA A 15 3.84 -13.49 -9.23
N GLY A 16 3.82 -12.16 -9.04
CA GLY A 16 4.65 -11.43 -8.07
C GLY A 16 4.02 -11.27 -6.69
N SER A 17 2.88 -11.91 -6.38
CA SER A 17 2.22 -11.72 -5.10
C SER A 17 1.66 -12.98 -4.47
N ARG A 18 1.62 -12.99 -3.14
CA ARG A 18 1.00 -14.05 -2.35
C ARG A 18 -0.01 -13.45 -1.40
N ARG A 19 -1.26 -13.88 -1.50
CA ARG A 19 -2.35 -13.54 -0.58
C ARG A 19 -2.42 -14.56 0.52
N ILE A 20 -2.42 -14.11 1.76
CA ILE A 20 -2.58 -14.97 2.93
C ILE A 20 -3.81 -14.51 3.70
N ARG A 21 -4.75 -15.44 3.91
CA ARG A 21 -5.89 -15.23 4.79
C ARG A 21 -5.54 -15.72 6.18
N PHE A 22 -5.85 -14.89 7.15
CA PHE A 22 -5.56 -15.14 8.55
C PHE A 22 -6.84 -15.15 9.38
N ALA A 23 -6.94 -16.07 10.33
CA ALA A 23 -7.86 -15.98 11.46
C ALA A 23 -7.16 -15.31 12.65
N GLY A 24 -7.93 -14.70 13.51
CA GLY A 24 -7.41 -14.14 14.75
C GLY A 24 -8.54 -13.72 15.69
N THR A 25 -8.19 -13.56 16.95
CA THR A 25 -9.07 -12.93 17.92
C THR A 25 -8.83 -11.44 17.98
N GLN A 26 -9.86 -10.63 18.28
CA GLN A 26 -9.75 -9.18 18.39
C GLN A 26 -9.37 -8.46 17.08
N LEU A 27 -9.89 -8.93 15.94
CA LEU A 27 -9.63 -8.32 14.64
C LEU A 27 -10.42 -7.02 14.38
N ALA A 28 -11.46 -6.73 15.15
CA ALA A 28 -12.32 -5.57 14.96
C ALA A 28 -11.58 -4.22 14.73
N PRO A 29 -10.45 -3.91 15.42
CA PRO A 29 -9.70 -2.69 15.14
C PRO A 29 -9.03 -2.65 13.76
N PHE A 30 -8.77 -3.82 13.14
CA PHE A 30 -8.16 -3.96 11.82
C PHE A 30 -9.21 -4.00 10.69
N CYS A 31 -10.46 -4.26 11.06
CA CYS A 31 -11.61 -4.36 10.17
C CYS A 31 -12.35 -3.03 10.04
N GLN A 32 -11.64 -1.92 10.04
CA GLN A 32 -12.21 -0.58 9.88
C GLN A 32 -11.75 0.05 8.57
N HIS A 33 -12.64 0.83 7.95
CA HIS A 33 -12.33 1.50 6.68
C HIS A 33 -11.14 2.46 6.81
N ASP A 34 -11.01 3.17 7.93
CA ASP A 34 -9.98 4.18 8.12
C ASP A 34 -8.61 3.62 8.46
N ASN A 35 -8.53 2.38 8.95
CA ASN A 35 -7.29 1.72 9.35
C ASN A 35 -6.88 0.69 8.30
N ILE A 36 -6.23 1.13 7.23
CA ILE A 36 -5.85 0.22 6.15
C ILE A 36 -4.54 -0.53 6.39
N HIS A 37 -3.74 -0.13 7.37
CA HIS A 37 -2.44 -0.75 7.63
C HIS A 37 -2.43 -1.54 8.94
N CYS A 38 -1.66 -2.62 8.95
CA CYS A 38 -1.27 -3.35 10.14
C CYS A 38 0.25 -3.51 10.19
N ARG A 39 0.76 -3.90 11.35
CA ARG A 39 2.16 -4.27 11.52
C ARG A 39 2.26 -5.73 11.91
N LEU A 40 3.01 -6.49 11.13
CA LEU A 40 3.33 -7.88 11.44
C LEU A 40 4.73 -7.99 12.01
N VAL A 41 4.91 -8.91 12.97
CA VAL A 41 6.19 -9.19 13.61
C VAL A 41 6.70 -10.53 13.11
N PHE A 42 7.81 -10.50 12.40
CA PHE A 42 8.43 -11.71 11.85
C PHE A 42 9.64 -12.10 12.69
N PRO A 43 9.87 -13.41 12.92
CA PRO A 43 11.12 -13.85 13.48
C PRO A 43 12.25 -13.43 12.53
N SER A 44 13.30 -12.84 13.07
CA SER A 44 14.54 -12.61 12.35
C SER A 44 15.51 -13.77 12.60
N ALA A 45 16.46 -13.97 11.71
CA ALA A 45 17.55 -14.90 11.98
C ALA A 45 18.22 -14.53 13.31
N GLN A 46 18.57 -15.56 14.10
CA GLN A 46 19.31 -15.35 15.34
C GLN A 46 20.62 -14.62 15.02
N ASP A 47 20.90 -13.58 15.79
CA ASP A 47 22.22 -12.96 15.72
C ASP A 47 23.32 -13.94 16.21
N ALA A 48 24.59 -13.58 16.01
CA ALA A 48 25.73 -14.41 16.41
C ALA A 48 25.78 -14.68 17.93
N GLN A 49 24.97 -13.95 18.73
CA GLN A 49 24.85 -14.08 20.17
C GLN A 49 23.61 -14.91 20.59
N GLY A 50 22.85 -15.47 19.63
CA GLY A 50 21.67 -16.28 19.90
C GLY A 50 20.45 -15.49 20.34
N SER A 51 20.47 -14.14 20.24
CA SER A 51 19.33 -13.28 20.51
C SER A 51 18.33 -13.40 19.35
N SER A 52 17.08 -13.72 19.67
CA SER A 52 16.00 -13.77 18.70
C SER A 52 15.55 -12.34 18.39
N ALA A 53 16.18 -11.74 17.36
CA ALA A 53 15.70 -10.47 16.86
C ALA A 53 14.34 -10.67 16.15
N SER A 54 13.42 -9.75 16.30
CA SER A 54 12.19 -9.71 15.54
C SER A 54 12.19 -8.49 14.62
N SER A 55 11.64 -8.66 13.43
CA SER A 55 11.48 -7.57 12.48
C SER A 55 10.00 -7.22 12.33
N THR A 56 9.67 -5.97 12.52
CA THR A 56 8.30 -5.47 12.30
C THR A 56 8.21 -4.86 10.89
N ARG A 57 7.17 -5.23 10.15
CA ARG A 57 6.88 -4.70 8.80
C ARG A 57 5.43 -4.25 8.71
N VAL A 58 5.21 -3.19 7.93
CA VAL A 58 3.87 -2.65 7.68
C VAL A 58 3.29 -3.28 6.42
N TYR A 59 2.04 -3.71 6.53
CA TYR A 59 1.27 -4.26 5.43
C TYR A 59 -0.11 -3.61 5.35
N THR A 60 -0.72 -3.70 4.19
CA THR A 60 -2.12 -3.35 4.00
C THR A 60 -3.02 -4.54 4.39
N VAL A 61 -4.04 -4.29 5.18
CA VAL A 61 -5.16 -5.22 5.30
C VAL A 61 -5.97 -5.11 4.01
N ARG A 62 -5.79 -6.04 3.08
CA ARG A 62 -6.38 -6.02 1.73
C ARG A 62 -7.90 -6.19 1.79
N SER A 63 -8.35 -7.14 2.57
CA SER A 63 -9.77 -7.43 2.81
C SER A 63 -9.97 -8.03 4.19
N PHE A 64 -11.20 -8.04 4.66
CA PHE A 64 -11.55 -8.60 5.95
C PHE A 64 -13.03 -8.96 6.03
N ASP A 65 -13.34 -9.86 6.96
CA ASP A 65 -14.69 -10.13 7.41
C ASP A 65 -14.69 -10.14 8.95
N ALA A 66 -15.35 -9.15 9.52
CA ALA A 66 -15.38 -8.97 10.98
C ALA A 66 -16.24 -10.04 11.69
N ASP A 67 -17.29 -10.53 11.04
CA ASP A 67 -18.18 -11.54 11.59
C ASP A 67 -17.53 -12.93 11.54
N ALA A 68 -16.91 -13.27 10.42
CA ALA A 68 -16.16 -14.50 10.23
C ALA A 68 -14.76 -14.48 10.84
N GLN A 69 -14.32 -13.34 11.43
CA GLN A 69 -13.05 -13.15 12.14
C GLN A 69 -11.83 -13.55 11.32
N TRP A 70 -11.74 -13.01 10.08
CA TRP A 70 -10.55 -13.15 9.25
C TRP A 70 -10.16 -11.83 8.58
N LEU A 71 -8.90 -11.74 8.19
CA LEU A 71 -8.36 -10.71 7.32
C LEU A 71 -7.40 -11.31 6.28
N GLU A 72 -7.21 -10.59 5.17
CA GLU A 72 -6.26 -10.94 4.12
C GLU A 72 -5.18 -9.87 3.97
N ILE A 73 -3.97 -10.34 3.71
CA ILE A 73 -2.81 -9.50 3.42
C ILE A 73 -2.15 -10.03 2.16
N ASP A 74 -1.85 -9.13 1.23
CA ASP A 74 -1.07 -9.43 0.04
C ASP A 74 0.41 -9.09 0.31
N PHE A 75 1.27 -10.06 0.06
CA PHE A 75 2.71 -9.96 0.18
C PHE A 75 3.31 -9.87 -1.21
N LEU A 76 4.02 -8.79 -1.50
CA LEU A 76 4.80 -8.67 -2.72
C LEU A 76 6.02 -9.58 -2.61
N LEU A 77 6.23 -10.41 -3.64
CA LEU A 77 7.35 -11.33 -3.74
C LEU A 77 8.40 -10.74 -4.70
N HIS A 78 9.61 -10.54 -4.23
CA HIS A 78 10.71 -10.01 -5.02
C HIS A 78 12.04 -10.71 -4.64
N ALA A 79 13.04 -10.62 -5.51
CA ALA A 79 14.32 -11.32 -5.34
C ALA A 79 15.06 -10.89 -4.05
N ASP A 80 15.03 -9.60 -3.72
CA ASP A 80 15.66 -9.04 -2.52
C ASP A 80 14.69 -9.09 -1.32
N ALA A 81 14.06 -10.25 -1.12
CA ALA A 81 12.97 -10.42 -0.16
C ALA A 81 13.41 -10.07 1.27
N GLY A 82 12.74 -9.08 1.86
CA GLY A 82 12.86 -8.79 3.28
C GLY A 82 12.18 -9.85 4.15
N PRO A 83 12.31 -9.76 5.50
CA PRO A 83 11.81 -10.79 6.43
C PRO A 83 10.36 -11.21 6.22
N GLY A 84 9.49 -10.25 5.89
CA GLY A 84 8.07 -10.54 5.66
C GLY A 84 7.80 -11.28 4.36
N ALA A 85 8.47 -10.92 3.26
CA ALA A 85 8.33 -11.63 1.99
C ALA A 85 8.94 -13.03 2.07
N CYS A 86 10.11 -13.19 2.73
CA CYS A 86 10.70 -14.50 3.00
C CYS A 86 9.76 -15.39 3.80
N TRP A 87 9.16 -14.85 4.86
CA TRP A 87 8.19 -15.60 5.67
C TRP A 87 6.97 -15.98 4.82
N ALA A 88 6.42 -15.04 4.06
CA ALA A 88 5.25 -15.30 3.23
C ALA A 88 5.48 -16.36 2.14
N GLN A 89 6.69 -16.42 1.58
CA GLN A 89 7.06 -17.46 0.59
C GLN A 89 7.01 -18.88 1.18
N GLN A 90 7.34 -19.02 2.46
CA GLN A 90 7.43 -20.32 3.15
C GLN A 90 6.18 -20.67 3.94
N ALA A 91 5.31 -19.70 4.19
CA ALA A 91 4.12 -19.84 5.03
C ALA A 91 3.22 -20.99 4.58
N GLN A 92 2.71 -21.73 5.56
CA GLN A 92 1.79 -22.85 5.40
C GLN A 92 0.51 -22.63 6.23
N VAL A 93 -0.56 -23.33 5.90
CA VAL A 93 -1.79 -23.34 6.70
C VAL A 93 -1.46 -23.83 8.11
N GLY A 94 -1.92 -23.07 9.11
CA GLY A 94 -1.64 -23.34 10.52
C GLY A 94 -0.50 -22.50 11.10
N ASP A 95 0.38 -21.92 10.28
CA ASP A 95 1.46 -21.03 10.74
C ASP A 95 0.90 -19.80 11.46
N ARG A 96 1.74 -19.20 12.30
CA ARG A 96 1.34 -18.07 13.13
C ARG A 96 2.28 -16.89 12.96
N VAL A 97 1.70 -15.69 13.05
CA VAL A 97 2.43 -14.42 13.06
C VAL A 97 1.76 -13.46 14.04
N GLU A 98 2.53 -12.61 14.68
CA GLU A 98 1.97 -11.59 15.57
C GLU A 98 1.56 -10.36 14.77
N ILE A 99 0.40 -9.77 15.13
CA ILE A 99 -0.08 -8.50 14.59
C ILE A 99 -0.12 -7.46 15.71
N LEU A 100 0.44 -6.30 15.41
CA LEU A 100 0.39 -5.13 16.27
C LEU A 100 -0.75 -4.21 15.86
N LYS A 101 -0.92 -3.13 16.61
CA LYS A 101 -2.00 -2.14 16.41
C LYS A 101 -2.21 -1.77 14.94
N PRO A 102 -3.47 -1.61 14.53
CA PRO A 102 -3.80 -1.04 13.24
C PRO A 102 -3.33 0.41 13.17
N GLY A 103 -3.17 0.90 11.96
CA GLY A 103 -2.75 2.27 11.71
C GLY A 103 -2.91 2.65 10.25
N GLY A 104 -2.31 3.77 9.90
CA GLY A 104 -2.43 4.35 8.58
C GLY A 104 -3.65 5.26 8.46
N ARG A 105 -3.73 5.86 7.29
CA ARG A 105 -4.86 6.68 6.86
C ARG A 105 -5.29 6.21 5.49
N THR A 106 -6.59 6.11 5.28
CA THR A 106 -7.16 5.86 3.97
C THR A 106 -7.33 7.16 3.18
N ALA A 107 -7.70 7.06 1.91
CA ALA A 107 -8.14 8.20 1.12
C ALA A 107 -9.42 8.80 1.72
N ARG A 108 -9.55 10.11 1.66
CA ARG A 108 -10.84 10.75 1.87
C ARG A 108 -11.69 10.56 0.61
N MET A 109 -12.94 10.17 0.79
CA MET A 109 -13.86 10.04 -0.33
C MET A 109 -14.11 11.41 -0.94
N ALA A 110 -14.09 11.48 -2.27
CA ALA A 110 -14.34 12.68 -3.06
C ALA A 110 -15.09 12.30 -4.34
N ASP A 111 -15.70 13.29 -4.98
CA ASP A 111 -16.46 13.09 -6.22
C ASP A 111 -15.55 12.72 -7.38
N TRP A 112 -14.33 13.27 -7.38
CA TRP A 112 -13.30 12.98 -8.35
C TRP A 112 -12.01 12.58 -7.63
N MET A 113 -11.43 11.44 -8.01
CA MET A 113 -10.27 10.88 -7.32
C MET A 113 -9.20 10.40 -8.29
N VAL A 114 -7.94 10.65 -7.92
CA VAL A 114 -6.80 9.92 -8.47
C VAL A 114 -6.16 9.09 -7.36
N LEU A 115 -6.08 7.79 -7.59
CA LEU A 115 -5.37 6.85 -6.75
C LEU A 115 -4.13 6.38 -7.53
N ALA A 116 -2.93 6.57 -6.99
CA ALA A 116 -1.70 6.23 -7.69
C ALA A 116 -0.73 5.47 -6.80
N GLY A 117 0.05 4.56 -7.38
CA GLY A 117 1.07 3.83 -6.63
C GLY A 117 1.86 2.84 -7.45
N ASP A 118 2.89 2.31 -6.83
CA ASP A 118 3.63 1.17 -7.35
C ASP A 118 3.04 -0.15 -6.80
N ASP A 119 3.64 -1.28 -7.16
CA ASP A 119 3.19 -2.62 -6.73
C ASP A 119 3.14 -2.78 -5.20
N SER A 120 3.96 -2.07 -4.44
CA SER A 120 3.90 -2.08 -2.97
C SER A 120 2.59 -1.49 -2.43
N ALA A 121 1.97 -0.59 -3.17
CA ALA A 121 0.71 0.06 -2.83
C ALA A 121 -0.52 -0.62 -3.46
N LEU A 122 -0.33 -1.57 -4.38
CA LEU A 122 -1.43 -2.24 -5.09
C LEU A 122 -2.53 -2.79 -4.15
N PRO A 123 -2.22 -3.43 -3.00
CA PRO A 123 -3.24 -3.88 -2.06
C PRO A 123 -4.07 -2.73 -1.47
N ALA A 124 -3.46 -1.57 -1.26
CA ALA A 124 -4.15 -0.38 -0.75
C ALA A 124 -5.01 0.27 -1.83
N LEU A 125 -4.47 0.40 -3.06
CA LEU A 125 -5.21 0.88 -4.24
C LEU A 125 -6.47 0.05 -4.46
N ALA A 126 -6.34 -1.28 -4.47
CA ALA A 126 -7.44 -2.19 -4.65
C ALA A 126 -8.50 -2.03 -3.54
N ARG A 127 -8.08 -2.04 -2.27
CA ARG A 127 -8.98 -1.88 -1.14
C ARG A 127 -9.73 -0.56 -1.18
N ILE A 128 -9.04 0.55 -1.45
CA ILE A 128 -9.66 1.87 -1.54
C ILE A 128 -10.63 1.92 -2.70
N ALA A 129 -10.21 1.49 -3.89
CA ALA A 129 -10.99 1.51 -5.11
C ALA A 129 -12.30 0.72 -5.00
N GLU A 130 -12.27 -0.46 -4.39
CA GLU A 130 -13.46 -1.31 -4.18
C GLU A 130 -14.47 -0.74 -3.18
N GLN A 131 -14.06 0.23 -2.37
CA GLN A 131 -14.90 0.89 -1.37
C GLN A 131 -15.44 2.25 -1.83
N LEU A 132 -15.04 2.71 -3.01
CA LEU A 132 -15.52 3.99 -3.54
C LEU A 132 -17.02 3.97 -3.82
N PRO A 133 -17.72 5.07 -3.57
CA PRO A 133 -19.10 5.25 -4.01
C PRO A 133 -19.24 5.02 -5.52
N ALA A 134 -20.35 4.45 -5.95
CA ALA A 134 -20.61 4.19 -7.36
C ALA A 134 -20.60 5.45 -8.25
N SER A 135 -20.82 6.63 -7.66
CA SER A 135 -20.78 7.93 -8.32
C SER A 135 -19.38 8.51 -8.49
N THR A 136 -18.36 7.95 -7.82
CA THR A 136 -16.97 8.45 -7.89
C THR A 136 -16.44 8.32 -9.32
N ARG A 137 -15.75 9.36 -9.77
CA ARG A 137 -15.08 9.42 -11.08
C ARG A 137 -13.57 9.62 -10.90
N GLY A 138 -12.82 9.34 -11.96
CA GLY A 138 -11.38 9.61 -11.99
C GLY A 138 -10.54 8.41 -12.39
N HIS A 139 -9.36 8.28 -11.79
CA HIS A 139 -8.34 7.36 -12.28
C HIS A 139 -7.66 6.59 -11.17
N VAL A 140 -7.28 5.33 -11.47
CA VAL A 140 -6.30 4.55 -10.70
C VAL A 140 -5.09 4.32 -11.60
N VAL A 141 -3.90 4.68 -11.15
CA VAL A 141 -2.64 4.50 -11.89
C VAL A 141 -1.73 3.62 -11.05
N CYS A 142 -1.37 2.45 -11.56
CA CYS A 142 -0.51 1.52 -10.83
C CYS A 142 0.65 1.04 -11.68
N GLU A 143 1.87 1.25 -11.17
CA GLU A 143 3.09 0.72 -11.76
C GLU A 143 3.38 -0.66 -11.16
N ILE A 144 3.46 -1.68 -12.03
CA ILE A 144 3.77 -3.07 -11.68
C ILE A 144 4.93 -3.60 -12.52
N ALA A 145 5.51 -4.72 -12.12
CA ALA A 145 6.66 -5.30 -12.81
C ALA A 145 6.31 -5.75 -14.24
N ASP A 146 5.23 -6.52 -14.38
CA ASP A 146 4.90 -7.25 -15.61
C ASP A 146 3.37 -7.34 -15.80
N PRO A 147 2.84 -7.50 -17.01
CA PRO A 147 1.42 -7.77 -17.27
C PRO A 147 0.85 -8.98 -16.52
N GLN A 148 1.68 -9.97 -16.13
CA GLN A 148 1.27 -11.12 -15.33
C GLN A 148 0.94 -10.76 -13.87
N ASP A 149 1.29 -9.54 -13.43
CA ASP A 149 0.98 -9.02 -12.10
C ASP A 149 -0.34 -8.24 -12.06
N VAL A 150 -1.02 -8.10 -13.18
CA VAL A 150 -2.37 -7.53 -13.23
C VAL A 150 -3.33 -8.39 -12.43
N ILE A 151 -4.11 -7.74 -11.55
CA ILE A 151 -5.18 -8.38 -10.79
C ILE A 151 -6.53 -7.77 -11.16
N ASP A 152 -7.59 -8.56 -11.05
CA ASP A 152 -8.95 -8.06 -11.26
C ASP A 152 -9.42 -7.26 -10.04
N ILE A 153 -9.84 -6.02 -10.26
CA ILE A 153 -10.29 -5.10 -9.22
C ILE A 153 -11.55 -4.38 -9.69
N ARG A 154 -12.59 -4.47 -8.89
CA ARG A 154 -13.86 -3.80 -9.20
C ARG A 154 -13.73 -2.30 -8.97
N LEU A 155 -14.08 -1.52 -10.00
CA LEU A 155 -14.16 -0.06 -9.94
C LEU A 155 -15.58 0.46 -10.12
N PRO A 156 -15.90 1.66 -9.60
CA PRO A 156 -17.03 2.44 -10.06
C PRO A 156 -16.96 2.68 -11.57
N ALA A 157 -18.11 2.74 -12.25
CA ALA A 157 -18.18 2.89 -13.71
C ALA A 157 -17.52 4.19 -14.23
N GLY A 158 -17.43 5.24 -13.39
CA GLY A 158 -16.76 6.50 -13.71
C GLY A 158 -15.25 6.51 -13.47
N MET A 159 -14.68 5.41 -13.00
CA MET A 159 -13.24 5.28 -12.73
C MET A 159 -12.55 4.49 -13.84
N GLN A 160 -11.32 4.84 -14.16
CA GLN A 160 -10.49 4.14 -15.13
C GLN A 160 -9.21 3.62 -14.47
N TRP A 161 -8.82 2.37 -14.80
CA TRP A 161 -7.56 1.79 -14.33
C TRP A 161 -6.49 1.89 -15.41
N HIS A 162 -5.30 2.40 -15.05
CA HIS A 162 -4.11 2.51 -15.90
C HIS A 162 -3.00 1.64 -15.31
N TRP A 163 -2.69 0.55 -15.99
CA TRP A 163 -1.55 -0.29 -15.66
C TRP A 163 -0.31 0.22 -16.37
N LEU A 164 0.76 0.45 -15.62
CA LEU A 164 2.07 0.81 -16.13
C LEU A 164 3.03 -0.35 -15.87
N TYR A 165 3.75 -0.76 -16.89
CA TYR A 165 4.65 -1.92 -16.80
C TYR A 165 6.10 -1.46 -16.80
N ARG A 166 6.88 -1.91 -15.81
CA ARG A 166 8.31 -1.60 -15.75
C ARG A 166 9.13 -2.30 -16.83
N ALA A 167 8.64 -3.39 -17.40
CA ALA A 167 9.27 -4.12 -18.51
C ALA A 167 10.76 -4.48 -18.21
N GLY A 168 11.04 -4.96 -17.02
CA GLY A 168 12.39 -5.35 -16.59
C GLY A 168 13.19 -4.25 -15.90
N ALA A 169 12.73 -3.00 -15.89
CA ALA A 169 13.38 -1.95 -15.11
C ALA A 169 13.20 -2.20 -13.60
N ALA A 170 14.21 -1.83 -12.81
CA ALA A 170 14.13 -1.96 -11.36
C ALA A 170 13.03 -1.08 -10.76
N ALA A 171 12.37 -1.57 -9.71
CA ALA A 171 11.37 -0.78 -8.99
C ALA A 171 11.95 0.56 -8.50
N GLY A 172 11.19 1.63 -8.66
CA GLY A 172 11.57 2.98 -8.24
C GLY A 172 12.78 3.57 -8.97
N SER A 173 13.14 3.06 -10.15
CA SER A 173 14.27 3.58 -10.95
C SER A 173 13.87 4.58 -12.02
N GLY A 174 12.56 4.70 -12.30
CA GLY A 174 12.02 5.54 -13.36
C GLY A 174 11.03 6.57 -12.84
N GLU A 175 10.59 7.43 -13.75
CA GLU A 175 9.59 8.48 -13.50
C GLU A 175 8.23 8.16 -14.13
N GLN A 176 8.03 6.92 -14.61
CA GLN A 176 6.86 6.52 -15.38
C GLN A 176 5.56 6.77 -14.61
N LEU A 177 5.49 6.39 -13.34
CA LEU A 177 4.33 6.62 -12.48
C LEU A 177 4.06 8.12 -12.31
N GLN A 178 5.11 8.90 -12.04
CA GLN A 178 5.00 10.36 -11.90
C GLN A 178 4.46 10.99 -13.19
N GLN A 179 5.06 10.68 -14.32
CA GLN A 179 4.68 11.22 -15.63
C GLN A 179 3.23 10.84 -16.00
N ALA A 180 2.83 9.60 -15.75
CA ALA A 180 1.47 9.15 -16.02
C ALA A 180 0.43 9.91 -15.18
N VAL A 181 0.69 10.14 -13.89
CA VAL A 181 -0.21 10.91 -13.02
C VAL A 181 -0.29 12.37 -13.45
N GLN A 182 0.84 12.97 -13.84
CA GLN A 182 0.91 14.36 -14.32
C GLN A 182 0.23 14.57 -15.67
N ALA A 183 0.20 13.54 -16.51
CA ALA A 183 -0.43 13.58 -17.84
C ALA A 183 -1.95 13.36 -17.82
N LEU A 184 -2.55 13.01 -16.68
CA LEU A 184 -4.01 12.88 -16.56
C LEU A 184 -4.69 14.23 -16.80
N ASP A 185 -5.88 14.18 -17.38
CA ASP A 185 -6.73 15.38 -17.50
C ASP A 185 -7.39 15.69 -16.16
N TRP A 186 -6.93 16.76 -15.52
CA TRP A 186 -7.44 17.25 -14.24
C TRP A 186 -8.58 18.27 -14.41
N SER A 187 -8.98 18.61 -15.65
CA SER A 187 -10.07 19.55 -15.90
C SER A 187 -11.41 18.99 -15.44
N ASP A 188 -11.62 17.69 -15.55
CA ASP A 188 -12.82 17.01 -15.05
C ASP A 188 -13.01 17.14 -13.53
N ALA A 189 -11.91 17.27 -12.78
CA ALA A 189 -11.93 17.53 -11.35
C ALA A 189 -12.54 18.90 -10.99
N GLN A 190 -12.60 19.80 -11.97
CA GLN A 190 -13.08 21.18 -11.82
C GLN A 190 -14.39 21.42 -12.59
N ALA A 191 -14.83 20.45 -13.41
CA ALA A 191 -15.95 20.61 -14.33
C ALA A 191 -17.32 20.78 -13.63
N THR A 192 -17.42 20.38 -12.37
CA THR A 192 -18.65 20.54 -11.56
C THR A 192 -18.35 21.51 -10.42
N GLU A 193 -19.03 22.62 -10.39
CA GLU A 193 -18.90 23.62 -9.32
C GLU A 193 -19.19 22.97 -7.96
N GLY A 194 -18.26 23.12 -7.02
CA GLY A 194 -18.35 22.54 -5.67
C GLY A 194 -18.02 21.05 -5.57
N ALA A 195 -17.63 20.36 -6.65
CA ALA A 195 -17.20 18.98 -6.59
C ALA A 195 -15.90 18.84 -5.80
N SER A 196 -15.86 17.85 -4.92
CA SER A 196 -14.65 17.53 -4.14
C SER A 196 -13.67 16.70 -4.97
N ARG A 197 -12.37 16.91 -4.73
CA ARG A 197 -11.29 16.16 -5.41
C ARG A 197 -10.28 15.64 -4.40
N PHE A 198 -9.65 14.51 -4.73
CA PHE A 198 -8.63 13.94 -3.85
C PHE A 198 -7.55 13.18 -4.63
N LEU A 199 -6.29 13.42 -4.27
CA LEU A 199 -5.14 12.65 -4.74
C LEU A 199 -4.61 11.77 -3.62
N TRP A 200 -4.63 10.45 -3.83
CA TRP A 200 -3.97 9.48 -2.95
C TRP A 200 -2.77 8.84 -3.66
N VAL A 201 -1.60 8.81 -3.01
CA VAL A 201 -0.40 8.17 -3.55
C VAL A 201 0.28 7.32 -2.48
N GLY A 202 0.61 6.08 -2.85
CA GLY A 202 1.52 5.21 -2.11
C GLY A 202 2.63 4.72 -3.06
N ALA A 203 3.88 5.16 -2.86
CA ALA A 203 4.95 4.84 -3.81
C ALA A 203 6.35 4.94 -3.17
N GLU A 204 7.36 4.67 -4.00
CA GLU A 204 8.76 4.96 -3.68
C GLU A 204 8.95 6.42 -3.26
N PHE A 205 9.91 6.65 -2.37
CA PHE A 205 10.14 7.94 -1.71
C PHE A 205 10.34 9.11 -2.69
N ALA A 206 11.16 8.95 -3.73
CA ALA A 206 11.44 10.02 -4.69
C ALA A 206 10.18 10.37 -5.50
N THR A 207 9.46 9.35 -5.98
CA THR A 207 8.19 9.50 -6.70
C THR A 207 7.13 10.19 -5.81
N ALA A 208 7.00 9.76 -4.56
CA ALA A 208 6.07 10.37 -3.60
C ALA A 208 6.42 11.83 -3.33
N GLN A 209 7.70 12.19 -3.21
CA GLN A 209 8.14 13.58 -3.03
C GLN A 209 7.84 14.44 -4.26
N ALA A 210 8.17 13.94 -5.46
CA ALA A 210 7.95 14.68 -6.71
C ALA A 210 6.45 14.93 -6.95
N LEU A 211 5.60 13.92 -6.74
CA LEU A 211 4.14 14.08 -6.87
C LEU A 211 3.56 15.02 -5.81
N ARG A 212 4.12 15.04 -4.59
CA ARG A 212 3.67 15.97 -3.56
C ARG A 212 3.99 17.41 -3.91
N ALA A 213 5.20 17.69 -4.38
CA ALA A 213 5.59 19.03 -4.83
C ALA A 213 4.70 19.48 -6.00
N TRP A 214 4.55 18.64 -7.02
CA TRP A 214 3.71 18.95 -8.17
C TRP A 214 2.22 19.15 -7.80
N ALA A 215 1.66 18.34 -6.90
CA ALA A 215 0.27 18.48 -6.46
C ALA A 215 0.00 19.83 -5.79
N VAL A 216 0.98 20.34 -5.02
CA VAL A 216 0.89 21.67 -4.39
C VAL A 216 1.15 22.78 -5.41
N ASP A 217 2.25 22.68 -6.16
CA ASP A 217 2.75 23.80 -6.98
C ASP A 217 1.98 23.97 -8.29
N SER A 218 1.52 22.85 -8.89
CA SER A 218 0.85 22.87 -10.20
C SER A 218 -0.67 22.73 -10.11
N LEU A 219 -1.19 21.90 -9.18
CA LEU A 219 -2.63 21.70 -9.02
C LEU A 219 -3.24 22.53 -7.89
N GLY A 220 -2.44 23.15 -7.02
CA GLY A 220 -2.90 23.91 -5.87
C GLY A 220 -3.66 23.04 -4.83
N LEU A 221 -3.37 21.72 -4.75
CA LEU A 221 -4.04 20.84 -3.79
C LEU A 221 -3.65 21.16 -2.36
N GLY A 222 -4.66 21.43 -1.54
CA GLY A 222 -4.50 21.64 -0.10
C GLY A 222 -4.24 20.33 0.66
N LYS A 223 -3.88 20.45 1.94
CA LYS A 223 -3.63 19.28 2.82
C LYS A 223 -4.83 18.35 2.97
N GLN A 224 -6.04 18.84 2.72
CA GLN A 224 -7.27 18.07 2.83
C GLN A 224 -7.65 17.35 1.52
N GLU A 225 -6.99 17.72 0.41
CA GLU A 225 -7.25 17.20 -0.93
C GLU A 225 -6.19 16.18 -1.37
N GLN A 226 -5.22 15.85 -0.51
CA GLN A 226 -4.18 14.90 -0.84
C GLN A 226 -3.71 14.08 0.36
N LEU A 227 -3.34 12.83 0.10
CA LEU A 227 -2.60 11.97 1.01
C LEU A 227 -1.52 11.22 0.22
N ILE A 228 -0.29 11.68 0.33
CA ILE A 228 0.85 11.12 -0.40
C ILE A 228 1.82 10.54 0.62
N VAL A 229 2.08 9.23 0.51
CA VAL A 229 2.87 8.46 1.48
C VAL A 229 4.01 7.75 0.76
N ALA A 230 5.23 7.92 1.24
CA ALA A 230 6.35 7.07 0.85
C ALA A 230 6.22 5.71 1.56
N TYR A 231 6.03 4.65 0.78
CA TYR A 231 5.90 3.29 1.30
C TYR A 231 7.27 2.65 1.51
N TRP A 232 8.21 2.97 0.66
CA TRP A 232 9.57 2.46 0.71
C TRP A 232 10.55 3.45 0.09
N ARG A 233 11.84 3.18 0.25
CA ARG A 233 12.90 3.96 -0.38
C ARG A 233 13.95 3.02 -0.93
N ARG A 234 14.31 3.21 -2.18
CA ARG A 234 15.34 2.42 -2.85
C ARG A 234 16.65 2.46 -2.08
N GLY A 235 17.24 1.29 -1.86
CA GLY A 235 18.50 1.15 -1.11
C GLY A 235 18.39 1.32 0.40
N MET A 236 17.18 1.44 0.96
CA MET A 236 16.96 1.53 2.40
C MET A 236 16.00 0.45 2.90
N SER A 237 16.29 -0.10 4.05
CA SER A 237 15.34 -0.94 4.78
C SER A 237 14.20 -0.10 5.39
N GLU A 238 13.08 -0.72 5.71
CA GLU A 238 11.97 -0.02 6.38
C GLU A 238 12.39 0.56 7.74
N ASN A 239 13.28 -0.12 8.46
CA ASN A 239 13.79 0.35 9.75
C ASN A 239 14.59 1.66 9.59
N GLU A 240 15.44 1.74 8.55
CA GLU A 240 16.19 2.96 8.24
C GLU A 240 15.28 4.10 7.76
N LEU A 241 14.30 3.78 6.92
CA LEU A 241 13.34 4.78 6.43
C LEU A 241 12.53 5.42 7.57
N ARG A 242 12.24 4.67 8.62
CA ARG A 242 11.43 5.09 9.77
C ARG A 242 12.25 5.52 10.98
N ALA A 243 13.57 5.40 10.93
CA ALA A 243 14.44 5.86 12.01
C ALA A 243 14.21 7.37 12.25
N PRO A 244 14.12 7.82 13.50
CA PRO A 244 14.08 9.24 13.78
C PRO A 244 15.32 9.90 13.17
N LYS A 245 15.11 11.00 12.44
CA LYS A 245 16.25 11.78 11.95
C LYS A 245 17.08 12.18 13.16
N PRO A 246 18.42 12.00 13.14
CA PRO A 246 19.26 12.53 14.19
C PRO A 246 18.95 14.01 14.36
N GLU A 247 18.70 14.44 15.61
CA GLU A 247 18.59 15.86 15.90
C GLU A 247 19.90 16.50 15.43
N LEU A 248 19.80 17.36 14.42
CA LEU A 248 20.90 18.23 14.08
C LEU A 248 21.17 19.05 15.35
N GLU A 249 22.32 18.78 16.01
CA GLU A 249 22.81 19.63 17.08
C GLU A 249 22.72 21.08 16.59
N LYS A 250 21.90 21.84 17.31
CA LYS A 250 21.83 23.28 17.10
C LYS A 250 23.17 23.84 17.52
N ALA A 251 24.03 24.08 16.54
CA ALA A 251 25.22 24.91 16.72
C ALA A 251 24.83 26.39 16.80
#